data_7c93fff47e0f4533da4775b81983bdf5
#
_entry.id   7c93fff47e0f4533da4775b81983bdf5
#
_cell.length_a   1.000
_cell.length_b   1.000
_cell.length_c   1.000
_cell.angle_alpha   90.00
_cell.angle_beta   90.00
_cell.angle_gamma   90.00
#
_symmetry.space_group_name_H-M   'P 1'
#
loop_
_entity.id
_entity.type
_entity.pdbx_description
1 polymer ?
#
loop_
_entity_poly.entity_id
_entity_poly.type
_entity_poly.pdbx_seq_one_letter_code
_entity_poly.pdbx_strand_id
1 'polypeptide(L)'
;MPAQSQHPVDTLIFARWIIPVAPNCTPLAEHALAIRNGEICALLPAKEAETIEAAEVLRLDNHVLMPGLINAHGHAAMSLFRGMADDKPLHTWLNDHIWPAEGRWVDEAFVRDGCELAIAEMLRSGTTTFSDMYFFPEAAAGIIRKAGIRAQLSFPIFDFPCAWGSGPVKLFLLA
;
A
#
# COMPACT_ATOMS: atom_id res chain seq x y z
N MET A 1 -14.76 15.47 19.76
CA MET A 1 -14.12 16.34 18.78
C MET A 1 -12.62 16.26 19.07
N PRO A 2 -11.73 15.92 18.12
CA PRO A 2 -10.31 16.04 18.36
C PRO A 2 -9.99 17.53 18.61
N ALA A 3 -9.12 17.79 19.58
CA ALA A 3 -8.64 19.14 19.88
C ALA A 3 -8.04 19.70 18.59
N GLN A 4 -8.50 20.88 18.15
CA GLN A 4 -7.84 21.60 17.05
C GLN A 4 -6.42 21.88 17.50
N SER A 5 -5.43 21.44 16.69
CA SER A 5 -4.02 21.73 16.90
C SER A 5 -3.86 23.25 17.07
N GLN A 6 -3.21 23.66 18.17
CA GLN A 6 -2.91 25.09 18.43
C GLN A 6 -1.84 25.63 17.46
N HIS A 7 -1.22 24.74 16.68
CA HIS A 7 -0.17 25.08 15.72
C HIS A 7 -0.75 25.23 14.31
N PRO A 8 -0.24 26.14 13.48
CA PRO A 8 -0.70 26.34 12.10
C PRO A 8 -0.40 25.14 11.21
N VAL A 9 0.58 24.27 11.57
CA VAL A 9 1.01 23.06 10.84
C VAL A 9 1.19 21.92 11.83
N ASP A 10 0.78 20.70 11.45
CA ASP A 10 0.93 19.54 12.31
C ASP A 10 2.37 19.01 12.27
N THR A 11 2.91 18.83 11.06
CA THR A 11 4.28 18.34 10.85
C THR A 11 4.98 19.17 9.79
N LEU A 12 6.23 19.56 10.09
CA LEU A 12 7.12 20.24 9.17
C LEU A 12 8.36 19.36 8.96
N ILE A 13 8.63 18.98 7.72
CA ILE A 13 9.73 18.06 7.37
C ILE A 13 10.76 18.81 6.53
N PHE A 14 11.95 19.00 7.06
CA PHE A 14 13.12 19.47 6.31
C PHE A 14 13.89 18.27 5.78
N ALA A 15 14.20 18.25 4.50
CA ALA A 15 14.99 17.20 3.88
C ALA A 15 16.10 17.79 3.00
N ARG A 16 17.22 17.05 2.88
CA ARG A 16 18.30 17.47 1.98
C ARG A 16 17.81 17.61 0.54
N TRP A 17 16.98 16.66 0.10
CA TRP A 17 16.37 16.65 -1.20
C TRP A 17 14.89 16.29 -1.09
N ILE A 18 14.05 16.97 -1.85
CA ILE A 18 12.66 16.58 -2.03
C ILE A 18 12.44 16.32 -3.52
N ILE A 19 11.88 15.16 -3.86
CA ILE A 19 11.47 14.79 -5.22
C ILE A 19 9.95 14.77 -5.26
N PRO A 20 9.28 15.81 -5.81
CA PRO A 20 7.80 15.90 -5.75
C PRO A 20 7.11 14.87 -6.65
N VAL A 21 7.77 14.39 -7.69
CA VAL A 21 7.25 13.53 -8.77
C VAL A 21 6.23 14.24 -9.66
N ALA A 22 5.24 14.88 -9.10
CA ALA A 22 4.26 15.71 -9.81
C ALA A 22 4.35 17.17 -9.33
N PRO A 23 4.21 18.16 -10.25
CA PRO A 23 3.99 18.05 -11.69
C PRO A 23 5.25 17.69 -12.48
N ASN A 24 6.41 17.64 -11.84
CA ASN A 24 7.68 17.23 -12.45
C ASN A 24 8.58 16.57 -11.40
N CYS A 25 9.60 15.83 -11.87
CA CYS A 25 10.54 15.10 -11.03
C CYS A 25 11.81 15.90 -10.67
N THR A 26 11.84 17.22 -10.84
CA THR A 26 13.03 18.02 -10.54
C THR A 26 13.32 17.98 -9.03
N PRO A 27 14.49 17.48 -8.60
CA PRO A 27 14.85 17.49 -7.20
C PRO A 27 14.99 18.91 -6.66
N LEU A 28 14.41 19.14 -5.50
CA LEU A 28 14.48 20.42 -4.78
C LEU A 28 15.46 20.28 -3.61
N ALA A 29 16.56 21.02 -3.66
CA ALA A 29 17.51 21.09 -2.57
C ALA A 29 17.03 22.08 -1.49
N GLU A 30 17.33 21.80 -0.23
CA GLU A 30 17.05 22.72 0.88
C GLU A 30 15.60 23.22 0.91
N HIS A 31 14.65 22.29 0.81
CA HIS A 31 13.22 22.55 0.92
C HIS A 31 12.63 21.85 2.14
N ALA A 32 11.45 22.31 2.51
CA ALA A 32 10.65 21.70 3.56
C ALA A 32 9.22 21.41 3.05
N LEU A 33 8.61 20.37 3.61
CA LEU A 33 7.24 19.96 3.37
C LEU A 33 6.42 20.22 4.63
N ALA A 34 5.31 20.96 4.51
CA ALA A 34 4.38 21.21 5.59
C ALA A 34 3.11 20.36 5.42
N ILE A 35 2.68 19.72 6.52
CA ILE A 35 1.51 18.83 6.56
C ILE A 35 0.53 19.37 7.59
N ARG A 36 -0.77 19.44 7.22
CA ARG A 36 -1.88 19.79 8.09
C ARG A 36 -3.04 18.85 7.84
N ASN A 37 -3.60 18.28 8.90
CA ASN A 37 -4.73 17.34 8.84
C ASN A 37 -4.50 16.17 7.87
N GLY A 38 -3.26 15.66 7.81
CA GLY A 38 -2.88 14.56 6.92
C GLY A 38 -2.68 14.94 5.45
N GLU A 39 -2.75 16.22 5.10
CA GLU A 39 -2.57 16.73 3.75
C GLU A 39 -1.33 17.62 3.64
N ILE A 40 -0.64 17.55 2.50
CA ILE A 40 0.46 18.45 2.17
C ILE A 40 -0.14 19.83 1.90
N CYS A 41 0.16 20.81 2.76
CA CYS A 41 -0.33 22.16 2.62
C CYS A 41 0.70 23.14 2.01
N ALA A 42 1.99 22.83 2.09
CA ALA A 42 3.04 23.62 1.44
C ALA A 42 4.29 22.79 1.13
N LEU A 43 4.99 23.20 0.07
CA LEU A 43 6.34 22.80 -0.28
C LEU A 43 7.11 24.09 -0.60
N LEU A 44 8.09 24.44 0.22
CA LEU A 44 8.72 25.76 0.21
C LEU A 44 10.22 25.70 0.57
N PRO A 45 11.00 26.70 0.22
CA PRO A 45 12.40 26.80 0.63
C PRO A 45 12.58 26.69 2.14
N ALA A 46 13.60 25.98 2.60
CA ALA A 46 13.86 25.74 4.01
C ALA A 46 13.93 27.05 4.84
N LYS A 47 14.52 28.12 4.28
CA LYS A 47 14.60 29.42 4.95
C LYS A 47 13.24 30.03 5.27
N GLU A 48 12.27 29.84 4.40
CA GLU A 48 10.89 30.33 4.60
C GLU A 48 10.18 29.45 5.63
N ALA A 49 10.44 28.14 5.59
CA ALA A 49 9.86 27.17 6.51
C ALA A 49 10.31 27.36 7.96
N GLU A 50 11.51 27.91 8.21
CA GLU A 50 12.00 28.17 9.57
C GLU A 50 11.12 29.13 10.38
N THR A 51 10.28 29.90 9.73
CA THR A 51 9.34 30.83 10.38
C THR A 51 7.98 30.20 10.70
N ILE A 52 7.75 28.97 10.28
CA ILE A 52 6.46 28.27 10.45
C ILE A 52 6.46 27.53 11.78
N GLU A 53 5.45 27.78 12.60
CA GLU A 53 5.20 27.00 13.81
C GLU A 53 4.54 25.67 13.46
N ALA A 54 5.09 24.57 13.95
CA ALA A 54 4.57 23.22 13.76
C ALA A 54 4.54 22.47 15.09
N ALA A 55 3.60 21.53 15.22
CA ALA A 55 3.53 20.66 16.40
C ALA A 55 4.71 19.68 16.43
N GLU A 56 5.15 19.21 15.26
CA GLU A 56 6.31 18.34 15.09
C GLU A 56 7.23 18.87 13.99
N VAL A 57 8.54 18.86 14.23
CA VAL A 57 9.56 19.24 13.24
C VAL A 57 10.54 18.10 13.06
N LEU A 58 10.64 17.60 11.82
CA LEU A 58 11.60 16.56 11.44
C LEU A 58 12.71 17.16 10.57
N ARG A 59 13.98 16.91 10.93
CA ARG A 59 15.15 17.32 10.15
C ARG A 59 15.89 16.11 9.61
N LEU A 60 15.83 15.94 8.31
CA LEU A 60 16.32 14.77 7.58
C LEU A 60 17.49 15.16 6.65
N ASP A 61 18.58 15.65 7.23
CA ASP A 61 19.70 16.29 6.53
C ASP A 61 20.44 15.37 5.53
N ASN A 62 20.29 14.05 5.67
CA ASN A 62 20.92 13.06 4.80
C ASN A 62 19.90 12.18 4.04
N HIS A 63 18.67 12.65 3.93
CA HIS A 63 17.58 11.88 3.29
C HIS A 63 17.05 12.58 2.05
N VAL A 64 16.44 11.76 1.21
CA VAL A 64 15.56 12.18 0.13
C VAL A 64 14.12 11.95 0.57
N LEU A 65 13.30 12.99 0.52
CA LEU A 65 11.86 12.88 0.73
C LEU A 65 11.15 12.76 -0.62
N MET A 66 10.29 11.78 -0.75
CA MET A 66 9.51 11.56 -1.96
C MET A 66 8.13 10.96 -1.59
N PRO A 67 7.13 11.03 -2.47
CA PRO A 67 5.87 10.32 -2.28
C PRO A 67 6.10 8.83 -2.05
N GLY A 68 5.23 8.21 -1.24
CA GLY A 68 5.27 6.77 -1.05
C GLY A 68 5.05 6.02 -2.36
N LEU A 69 5.67 4.86 -2.49
CA LEU A 69 5.58 4.01 -3.66
C LEU A 69 4.16 3.47 -3.84
N ILE A 70 3.80 3.24 -5.11
CA ILE A 70 2.52 2.63 -5.49
C ILE A 70 2.81 1.28 -6.13
N ASN A 71 2.34 0.20 -5.50
CA ASN A 71 2.34 -1.12 -6.11
C ASN A 71 1.08 -1.26 -6.97
N ALA A 72 1.23 -1.10 -8.28
CA ALA A 72 0.10 -1.09 -9.23
C ALA A 72 -0.39 -2.49 -9.63
N HIS A 73 0.27 -3.58 -9.19
CA HIS A 73 -0.12 -4.95 -9.48
C HIS A 73 0.33 -5.88 -8.36
N GLY A 74 -0.61 -6.63 -7.77
CA GLY A 74 -0.30 -7.57 -6.71
C GLY A 74 -1.39 -8.61 -6.46
N HIS A 75 -0.97 -9.66 -5.72
CA HIS A 75 -1.81 -10.71 -5.15
C HIS A 75 -1.33 -10.87 -3.70
N ALA A 76 -1.71 -9.92 -2.85
CA ALA A 76 -1.07 -9.70 -1.54
C ALA A 76 -1.00 -10.98 -0.67
N ALA A 77 -2.11 -11.72 -0.59
CA ALA A 77 -2.16 -12.95 0.22
C ALA A 77 -1.23 -14.06 -0.28
N MET A 78 -0.85 -14.06 -1.56
CA MET A 78 0.11 -15.02 -2.11
C MET A 78 1.52 -14.87 -1.53
N SER A 79 1.79 -13.86 -0.73
CA SER A 79 3.04 -13.76 0.04
C SER A 79 3.32 -15.01 0.88
N LEU A 80 2.27 -15.73 1.31
CA LEU A 80 2.40 -17.01 2.02
C LEU A 80 2.87 -18.18 1.12
N PHE A 81 2.76 -18.03 -0.20
CA PHE A 81 3.26 -19.04 -1.16
C PHE A 81 4.66 -18.71 -1.70
N ARG A 82 5.34 -17.72 -1.12
CA ARG A 82 6.68 -17.30 -1.58
C ARG A 82 7.66 -18.47 -1.57
N GLY A 83 8.36 -18.67 -2.69
CA GLY A 83 9.35 -19.74 -2.86
C GLY A 83 8.77 -21.14 -3.07
N MET A 84 7.45 -21.29 -3.20
CA MET A 84 6.81 -22.61 -3.30
C MET A 84 7.08 -23.30 -4.64
N ALA A 85 7.20 -22.57 -5.73
CA ALA A 85 7.32 -23.13 -7.08
C ALA A 85 8.07 -22.18 -8.02
N ASP A 86 9.31 -21.84 -7.66
CA ASP A 86 10.15 -20.94 -8.45
C ASP A 86 10.61 -21.59 -9.77
N ASP A 87 11.00 -20.75 -10.74
CA ASP A 87 11.61 -21.12 -12.02
C ASP A 87 10.76 -22.06 -12.89
N LYS A 88 9.44 -21.85 -12.91
CA LYS A 88 8.51 -22.62 -13.74
C LYS A 88 7.91 -21.77 -14.87
N PRO A 89 7.65 -22.34 -16.05
CA PRO A 89 6.80 -21.70 -17.04
C PRO A 89 5.41 -21.39 -16.44
N LEU A 90 4.79 -20.29 -16.86
CA LEU A 90 3.54 -19.79 -16.28
C LEU A 90 2.42 -20.86 -16.21
N HIS A 91 2.19 -21.61 -17.28
CA HIS A 91 1.15 -22.64 -17.30
C HIS A 91 1.43 -23.77 -16.31
N THR A 92 2.67 -24.26 -16.24
CA THR A 92 3.10 -25.26 -15.26
C THR A 92 2.99 -24.72 -13.84
N TRP A 93 3.43 -23.47 -13.62
CA TRP A 93 3.34 -22.81 -12.33
C TRP A 93 1.89 -22.71 -11.85
N LEU A 94 0.97 -22.28 -12.71
CA LEU A 94 -0.45 -22.16 -12.36
C LEU A 94 -1.10 -23.55 -12.16
N ASN A 95 -1.05 -24.45 -13.17
CA ASN A 95 -1.85 -25.67 -13.16
C ASN A 95 -1.33 -26.73 -12.17
N ASP A 96 -0.01 -26.84 -12.04
CA ASP A 96 0.58 -27.94 -11.30
C ASP A 96 0.93 -27.55 -9.86
N HIS A 97 1.00 -26.24 -9.56
CA HIS A 97 1.44 -25.76 -8.25
C HIS A 97 0.46 -24.79 -7.61
N ILE A 98 0.16 -23.64 -8.23
CA ILE A 98 -0.59 -22.57 -7.56
C ILE A 98 -2.06 -22.92 -7.40
N TRP A 99 -2.78 -23.23 -8.46
CA TRP A 99 -4.20 -23.56 -8.35
C TRP A 99 -4.49 -24.76 -7.43
N PRO A 100 -3.72 -25.86 -7.44
CA PRO A 100 -3.87 -26.91 -6.45
C PRO A 100 -3.62 -26.44 -5.01
N ALA A 101 -2.62 -25.58 -4.79
CA ALA A 101 -2.33 -25.03 -3.46
C ALA A 101 -3.43 -24.04 -3.01
N GLU A 102 -3.89 -23.19 -3.91
CA GLU A 102 -5.03 -22.27 -3.64
C GLU A 102 -6.29 -23.04 -3.28
N GLY A 103 -6.63 -24.07 -4.04
CA GLY A 103 -7.78 -24.93 -3.75
C GLY A 103 -7.70 -25.66 -2.41
N ARG A 104 -6.51 -25.86 -1.89
CA ARG A 104 -6.26 -26.56 -0.62
C ARG A 104 -6.17 -25.65 0.59
N TRP A 105 -5.58 -24.46 0.44
CA TRP A 105 -5.15 -23.65 1.58
C TRP A 105 -5.82 -22.29 1.68
N VAL A 106 -6.34 -21.77 0.54
CA VAL A 106 -6.88 -20.41 0.54
C VAL A 106 -8.30 -20.40 1.10
N ASP A 107 -8.43 -19.74 2.22
CA ASP A 107 -9.67 -19.36 2.88
C ASP A 107 -9.56 -17.92 3.40
N GLU A 108 -10.55 -17.44 4.10
CA GLU A 108 -10.52 -16.10 4.67
C GLU A 108 -9.37 -15.87 5.66
N ALA A 109 -8.98 -16.90 6.45
CA ALA A 109 -7.90 -16.79 7.41
C ALA A 109 -6.55 -16.66 6.68
N PHE A 110 -6.32 -17.50 5.67
CA PHE A 110 -5.15 -17.40 4.80
C PHE A 110 -5.02 -16.01 4.17
N VAL A 111 -6.13 -15.46 3.65
CA VAL A 111 -6.11 -14.14 3.02
C VAL A 111 -5.82 -13.04 4.05
N ARG A 112 -6.38 -13.12 5.26
CA ARG A 112 -6.06 -12.19 6.34
C ARG A 112 -4.57 -12.21 6.69
N ASP A 113 -4.02 -13.37 6.98
CA ASP A 113 -2.63 -13.52 7.41
C ASP A 113 -1.66 -13.10 6.30
N GLY A 114 -1.91 -13.54 5.06
CA GLY A 114 -1.08 -13.19 3.91
C GLY A 114 -1.12 -11.70 3.56
N CYS A 115 -2.29 -11.08 3.63
CA CYS A 115 -2.42 -9.63 3.45
C CYS A 115 -1.72 -8.84 4.59
N GLU A 116 -1.83 -9.29 5.84
CA GLU A 116 -1.16 -8.64 6.97
C GLU A 116 0.36 -8.66 6.79
N LEU A 117 0.93 -9.82 6.38
CA LEU A 117 2.35 -9.96 6.05
C LEU A 117 2.75 -9.04 4.89
N ALA A 118 2.02 -9.09 3.78
CA ALA A 118 2.32 -8.28 2.59
C ALA A 118 2.27 -6.78 2.90
N ILE A 119 1.27 -6.33 3.64
CA ILE A 119 1.12 -4.93 4.03
C ILE A 119 2.27 -4.48 4.94
N ALA A 120 2.67 -5.32 5.90
CA ALA A 120 3.81 -5.02 6.76
C ALA A 120 5.10 -4.83 5.94
N GLU A 121 5.34 -5.70 4.95
CA GLU A 121 6.49 -5.58 4.05
C GLU A 121 6.38 -4.35 3.13
N MET A 122 5.20 -4.06 2.58
CA MET A 122 4.95 -2.88 1.76
C MET A 122 5.23 -1.59 2.54
N LEU A 123 4.69 -1.43 3.74
CA LEU A 123 4.90 -0.25 4.57
C LEU A 123 6.38 -0.08 4.95
N ARG A 124 7.06 -1.17 5.30
CA ARG A 124 8.50 -1.15 5.61
C ARG A 124 9.38 -0.81 4.41
N SER A 125 8.94 -1.06 3.20
CA SER A 125 9.63 -0.72 1.95
C SER A 125 9.21 0.63 1.34
N GLY A 126 8.32 1.37 2.00
CA GLY A 126 7.86 2.68 1.56
C GLY A 126 6.69 2.66 0.58
N THR A 127 6.04 1.51 0.38
CA THR A 127 4.81 1.42 -0.40
C THR A 127 3.61 1.86 0.44
N THR A 128 2.87 2.85 -0.04
CA THR A 128 1.73 3.45 0.69
C THR A 128 0.37 3.20 0.03
N THR A 129 0.39 2.65 -1.17
CA THR A 129 -0.81 2.33 -1.95
C THR A 129 -0.55 1.08 -2.77
N PHE A 130 -1.53 0.17 -2.87
CA PHE A 130 -1.40 -0.99 -3.74
C PHE A 130 -2.72 -1.35 -4.44
N SER A 131 -2.59 -1.99 -5.60
CA SER A 131 -3.69 -2.62 -6.31
C SER A 131 -3.59 -4.12 -6.10
N ASP A 132 -4.66 -4.73 -5.61
CA ASP A 132 -4.74 -6.16 -5.33
C ASP A 132 -5.89 -6.81 -6.10
N MET A 133 -5.65 -8.02 -6.56
CA MET A 133 -6.67 -8.86 -7.15
C MET A 133 -6.52 -10.27 -6.59
N TYR A 134 -7.41 -10.67 -5.69
CA TYR A 134 -7.36 -11.99 -5.10
C TYR A 134 -8.73 -12.46 -4.58
N PHE A 135 -8.78 -13.67 -4.03
CA PHE A 135 -9.98 -14.23 -3.39
C PHE A 135 -10.29 -13.52 -2.06
N PHE A 136 -11.52 -13.61 -1.61
CA PHE A 136 -12.00 -13.05 -0.34
C PHE A 136 -11.62 -11.57 -0.12
N PRO A 137 -11.96 -10.68 -1.05
CA PRO A 137 -11.55 -9.27 -0.96
C PRO A 137 -12.09 -8.58 0.30
N GLU A 138 -13.19 -9.06 0.87
CA GLU A 138 -13.76 -8.55 2.12
C GLU A 138 -12.81 -8.80 3.31
N ALA A 139 -12.15 -9.96 3.34
CA ALA A 139 -11.16 -10.29 4.37
C ALA A 139 -9.93 -9.38 4.25
N ALA A 140 -9.45 -9.16 3.02
CA ALA A 140 -8.36 -8.22 2.72
C ALA A 140 -8.73 -6.78 3.12
N ALA A 141 -9.94 -6.30 2.77
CA ALA A 141 -10.41 -4.95 3.10
C ALA A 141 -10.40 -4.66 4.61
N GLY A 142 -10.71 -5.65 5.43
CA GLY A 142 -10.65 -5.56 6.90
C GLY A 142 -9.23 -5.24 7.39
N ILE A 143 -8.24 -5.97 6.89
CA ILE A 143 -6.82 -5.79 7.25
C ILE A 143 -6.27 -4.46 6.71
N ILE A 144 -6.57 -4.11 5.47
CA ILE A 144 -6.17 -2.86 4.83
C ILE A 144 -6.62 -1.65 5.65
N ARG A 145 -7.91 -1.63 6.06
CA ARG A 145 -8.45 -0.56 6.89
C ARG A 145 -7.78 -0.48 8.26
N LYS A 146 -7.52 -1.63 8.90
CA LYS A 146 -6.81 -1.70 10.18
C LYS A 146 -5.38 -1.17 10.09
N ALA A 147 -4.68 -1.48 9.00
CA ALA A 147 -3.31 -1.06 8.75
C ALA A 147 -3.18 0.40 8.31
N GLY A 148 -4.26 1.02 7.80
CA GLY A 148 -4.26 2.40 7.32
C GLY A 148 -3.55 2.62 5.98
N ILE A 149 -3.24 1.55 5.24
CA ILE A 149 -2.68 1.64 3.88
C ILE A 149 -3.82 1.85 2.86
N ARG A 150 -3.54 2.55 1.77
CA ARG A 150 -4.51 2.71 0.68
C ARG A 150 -4.46 1.52 -0.26
N ALA A 151 -5.63 1.06 -0.72
CA ALA A 151 -5.70 -0.02 -1.69
C ALA A 151 -6.87 0.15 -2.66
N GLN A 152 -6.69 -0.40 -3.85
CA GLN A 152 -7.75 -0.74 -4.79
C GLN A 152 -7.88 -2.26 -4.80
N LEU A 153 -9.07 -2.76 -4.45
CA LEU A 153 -9.35 -4.19 -4.44
C LEU A 153 -10.16 -4.57 -5.65
N SER A 154 -9.82 -5.71 -6.23
CA SER A 154 -10.58 -6.41 -7.25
C SER A 154 -10.56 -7.91 -6.96
N PHE A 155 -11.39 -8.66 -7.66
CA PHE A 155 -11.47 -10.10 -7.54
C PHE A 155 -11.44 -10.75 -8.92
N PRO A 156 -10.89 -11.97 -9.02
CA PRO A 156 -10.88 -12.71 -10.27
C PRO A 156 -12.30 -13.25 -10.57
N ILE A 157 -12.66 -13.28 -11.85
CA ILE A 157 -13.86 -13.94 -12.33
C ILE A 157 -13.42 -15.16 -13.14
N PHE A 158 -13.78 -16.34 -12.69
CA PHE A 158 -13.50 -17.60 -13.36
C PHE A 158 -14.78 -18.26 -13.84
N ASP A 159 -14.69 -19.02 -14.92
CA ASP A 159 -15.74 -19.90 -15.43
C ASP A 159 -15.63 -21.35 -14.89
N PHE A 160 -14.75 -21.57 -13.94
CA PHE A 160 -14.51 -22.84 -13.26
C PHE A 160 -14.51 -22.67 -11.72
N PRO A 161 -14.69 -23.76 -10.95
CA PRO A 161 -14.66 -23.70 -9.50
C PRO A 161 -13.29 -23.22 -8.96
N CYS A 162 -13.32 -22.34 -7.96
CA CYS A 162 -12.13 -21.83 -7.30
C CYS A 162 -12.30 -21.83 -5.77
N ALA A 163 -11.27 -21.45 -5.01
CA ALA A 163 -11.29 -21.42 -3.55
C ALA A 163 -12.42 -20.56 -2.96
N TRP A 164 -12.86 -19.53 -3.68
CA TRP A 164 -13.88 -18.57 -3.22
C TRP A 164 -15.30 -18.88 -3.74
N GLY A 165 -15.46 -19.69 -4.79
CA GLY A 165 -16.77 -19.98 -5.36
C GLY A 165 -16.81 -21.15 -6.32
N SER A 166 -18.01 -21.68 -6.56
CA SER A 166 -18.25 -22.84 -7.44
C SER A 166 -18.57 -22.48 -8.89
N GLY A 167 -18.30 -21.26 -9.32
CA GLY A 167 -18.49 -20.78 -10.70
C GLY A 167 -19.00 -19.34 -10.78
N PRO A 168 -19.16 -18.78 -11.98
CA PRO A 168 -19.40 -17.34 -12.21
C PRO A 168 -20.65 -16.78 -11.52
N VAL A 169 -21.70 -17.56 -11.41
CA VAL A 169 -23.00 -17.10 -10.87
C VAL A 169 -22.95 -16.84 -9.37
N LYS A 170 -22.09 -17.53 -8.61
CA LYS A 170 -21.94 -17.30 -7.17
C LYS A 170 -21.07 -16.07 -6.85
N LEU A 171 -20.16 -15.73 -7.73
CA LEU A 171 -19.29 -14.56 -7.59
C LEU A 171 -20.06 -13.23 -7.71
N PHE A 172 -21.14 -13.21 -8.51
CA PHE A 172 -21.99 -12.02 -8.66
C PHE A 172 -22.98 -11.79 -7.52
N LEU A 173 -23.31 -12.82 -6.75
CA LEU A 173 -24.31 -12.73 -5.67
C LEU A 173 -23.72 -12.39 -4.31
N LEU A 174 -22.39 -12.33 -4.18
CA LEU A 174 -21.66 -12.03 -2.93
C LEU A 174 -20.95 -10.67 -2.95
N ALA A 175 -21.10 -9.88 -4.01
CA ALA A 175 -20.50 -8.55 -4.15
C ALA A 175 -21.45 -7.43 -3.71
#